data_64e6e3b831e14af41e616c95b7fcdd3b
#
_entry.id   64e6e3b831e14af41e616c95b7fcdd3b
#
_cell.length_a   1.000
_cell.length_b   1.000
_cell.length_c   1.000
_cell.angle_alpha   90.00
_cell.angle_beta   90.00
_cell.angle_gamma   90.00
#
_symmetry.space_group_name_H-M   'P 1'
#
loop_
_entity.id
_entity.type
_entity.pdbx_description
1 polymer ?
#
loop_
_entity_poly.entity_id
_entity_poly.type
_entity_poly.pdbx_seq_one_letter_code
_entity_poly.pdbx_strand_id
1 'polypeptide(L)'
;MIYSAPEVNDFTCYRNVPCHQVCFYDARLFEKRGYDTKYKVRADYEHFLYCIYERKAEAVYTELLVADYEGGGFSETKENRRVSEQEHEEITKRYLGREKVLRYKAVMLLTLQPVRTKLAESEKYAGTYNKVKTGIYKLLKGKK
;
A
#
# COMPACT_ATOMS: atom_id res chain seq x y z
N MET A 1 -2.52 -5.59 15.13
CA MET A 1 -1.92 -6.45 14.10
C MET A 1 -2.44 -6.00 12.74
N ILE A 2 -1.55 -5.73 11.79
CA ILE A 2 -1.88 -5.29 10.43
C ILE A 2 -1.53 -6.44 9.49
N TYR A 3 -2.46 -6.85 8.65
CA TYR A 3 -2.25 -7.88 7.65
C TYR A 3 -2.11 -7.24 6.27
N SER A 4 -1.15 -7.70 5.49
CA SER A 4 -1.05 -7.39 4.06
C SER A 4 -2.24 -7.99 3.30
N ALA A 5 -2.56 -7.44 2.13
CA ALA A 5 -3.53 -8.07 1.26
C ALA A 5 -3.02 -9.45 0.82
N PRO A 6 -3.82 -10.52 0.97
CA PRO A 6 -3.39 -11.87 0.61
C PRO A 6 -3.24 -12.06 -0.90
N GLU A 7 -3.79 -11.14 -1.69
CA GLU A 7 -3.78 -11.19 -3.15
C GLU A 7 -3.12 -9.95 -3.74
N VAL A 8 -2.19 -10.16 -4.66
CA VAL A 8 -1.52 -9.10 -5.41
C VAL A 8 -2.19 -8.96 -6.77
N ASN A 9 -2.91 -7.86 -6.95
CA ASN A 9 -3.56 -7.49 -8.21
C ASN A 9 -3.36 -5.99 -8.49
N ASP A 10 -3.79 -5.52 -9.67
CA ASP A 10 -3.60 -4.13 -10.08
C ASP A 10 -4.15 -3.11 -9.08
N PHE A 11 -5.31 -3.41 -8.46
CA PHE A 11 -5.91 -2.50 -7.50
C PHE A 11 -5.17 -2.49 -6.15
N THR A 12 -4.72 -3.65 -5.67
CA THR A 12 -3.87 -3.71 -4.46
C THR A 12 -2.54 -3.04 -4.69
N CYS A 13 -1.92 -3.23 -5.86
CA CYS A 13 -0.71 -2.52 -6.28
C CYS A 13 -0.91 -1.01 -6.35
N TYR A 14 -2.07 -0.55 -6.86
CA TYR A 14 -2.39 0.88 -6.88
C TYR A 14 -2.59 1.48 -5.49
N ARG A 15 -3.30 0.77 -4.60
CA ARG A 15 -3.58 1.30 -3.25
C ARG A 15 -2.34 1.37 -2.38
N ASN A 16 -1.68 0.27 -2.26
CA ASN A 16 -0.45 0.09 -1.50
C ASN A 16 0.03 -1.36 -1.66
N VAL A 17 1.33 -1.54 -1.65
CA VAL A 17 1.96 -2.87 -1.64
C VAL A 17 2.18 -3.33 -0.20
N PRO A 18 2.55 -4.60 0.04
CA PRO A 18 3.01 -5.04 1.34
C PRO A 18 4.15 -4.17 1.86
N CYS A 19 4.21 -3.95 3.17
CA CYS A 19 5.34 -3.25 3.78
C CYS A 19 6.63 -3.99 3.42
N HIS A 20 7.64 -3.26 2.94
CA HIS A 20 8.92 -3.87 2.50
C HIS A 20 9.61 -4.66 3.62
N GLN A 21 9.43 -4.28 4.88
CA GLN A 21 9.99 -4.99 6.05
C GLN A 21 9.46 -6.42 6.23
N VAL A 22 8.34 -6.75 5.60
CA VAL A 22 7.75 -8.10 5.63
C VAL A 22 7.82 -8.81 4.29
N CYS A 23 8.58 -8.27 3.33
CA CYS A 23 8.76 -8.85 2.00
C CYS A 23 10.11 -9.55 1.90
N PHE A 24 10.09 -10.82 1.54
CA PHE A 24 11.27 -11.57 1.16
C PHE A 24 11.33 -11.66 -0.37
N TYR A 25 12.47 -11.30 -0.94
CA TYR A 25 12.68 -11.30 -2.38
C TYR A 25 13.71 -12.38 -2.74
N ASP A 26 13.46 -13.09 -3.83
CA ASP A 26 14.49 -13.90 -4.46
C ASP A 26 15.62 -12.97 -4.95
N ALA A 27 16.87 -13.32 -4.60
CA ALA A 27 18.05 -12.49 -4.96
C ALA A 27 18.17 -12.24 -6.45
N ARG A 28 17.68 -13.15 -7.31
CA ARG A 28 17.67 -13.02 -8.76
C ARG A 28 16.83 -11.82 -9.26
N LEU A 29 15.91 -11.30 -8.45
CA LEU A 29 15.14 -10.12 -8.79
C LEU A 29 15.98 -8.84 -8.77
N PHE A 30 17.12 -8.86 -8.08
CA PHE A 30 18.07 -7.75 -7.97
C PHE A 30 19.21 -7.81 -8.99
N GLU A 31 19.39 -8.92 -9.71
CA GLU A 31 20.52 -9.09 -10.67
C GLU A 31 20.55 -8.05 -11.78
N LYS A 32 19.39 -7.63 -12.31
CA LYS A 32 19.32 -6.64 -13.40
C LYS A 32 19.39 -5.21 -12.89
N ARG A 33 18.80 -4.94 -11.76
CA ARG A 33 18.87 -3.66 -11.04
C ARG A 33 18.40 -3.80 -9.60
N GLY A 34 18.92 -2.94 -8.72
CA GLY A 34 18.42 -2.77 -7.37
C GLY A 34 17.24 -1.78 -7.29
N TYR A 35 17.13 -1.12 -6.16
CA TYR A 35 16.18 -0.02 -5.97
C TYR A 35 16.51 1.16 -6.90
N ASP A 36 15.47 1.77 -7.47
CA ASP A 36 15.64 3.00 -8.24
C ASP A 36 15.75 4.19 -7.28
N THR A 37 16.97 4.65 -7.05
CA THR A 37 17.29 5.75 -6.12
C THR A 37 16.79 7.12 -6.58
N LYS A 38 16.22 7.22 -7.77
CA LYS A 38 15.44 8.38 -8.21
C LYS A 38 14.27 8.66 -7.27
N TYR A 39 13.66 7.62 -6.73
CA TYR A 39 12.56 7.71 -5.77
C TYR A 39 13.11 7.75 -4.35
N LYS A 40 12.89 8.87 -3.65
CA LYS A 40 13.43 9.10 -2.31
C LYS A 40 12.65 8.38 -1.21
N VAL A 41 11.33 8.28 -1.39
CA VAL A 41 10.41 7.76 -0.38
C VAL A 41 9.82 6.42 -0.79
N ARG A 42 9.61 6.18 -2.09
CA ARG A 42 8.92 5.00 -2.62
C ARG A 42 9.77 4.10 -3.52
N ALA A 43 11.07 4.07 -3.29
CA ALA A 43 11.95 3.17 -4.04
C ALA A 43 11.60 1.68 -3.83
N ASP A 44 11.20 1.31 -2.61
CA ASP A 44 10.72 -0.01 -2.25
C ASP A 44 9.40 -0.38 -2.94
N TYR A 45 8.47 0.57 -2.97
CA TYR A 45 7.21 0.44 -3.70
C TYR A 45 7.43 0.24 -5.19
N GLU A 46 8.30 1.05 -5.79
CA GLU A 46 8.65 0.95 -7.20
C GLU A 46 9.29 -0.39 -7.52
N HIS A 47 10.23 -0.84 -6.70
CA HIS A 47 10.90 -2.13 -6.89
C HIS A 47 9.92 -3.31 -6.80
N PHE A 48 8.94 -3.25 -5.90
CA PHE A 48 7.90 -4.27 -5.83
C PHE A 48 7.10 -4.33 -7.15
N LEU A 49 6.68 -3.18 -7.68
CA LEU A 49 5.96 -3.14 -8.96
C LEU A 49 6.84 -3.61 -10.13
N TYR A 50 8.12 -3.25 -10.13
CA TYR A 50 9.09 -3.77 -11.10
C TYR A 50 9.14 -5.32 -11.05
N CYS A 51 9.24 -5.90 -9.88
CA CYS A 51 9.26 -7.35 -9.71
C CYS A 51 7.98 -8.00 -10.29
N ILE A 52 6.81 -7.45 -9.99
CA ILE A 52 5.53 -7.99 -10.47
C ILE A 52 5.33 -7.76 -11.97
N TYR A 53 5.51 -6.53 -12.46
CA TYR A 53 5.12 -6.17 -13.83
C TYR A 53 6.19 -6.43 -14.88
N GLU A 54 7.48 -6.24 -14.57
CA GLU A 54 8.57 -6.43 -15.52
C GLU A 54 9.27 -7.79 -15.36
N ARG A 55 9.49 -8.23 -14.11
CA ARG A 55 10.15 -9.53 -13.84
C ARG A 55 9.17 -10.70 -13.81
N LYS A 56 7.86 -10.43 -13.79
CA LYS A 56 6.79 -11.45 -13.70
C LYS A 56 6.95 -12.35 -12.48
N ALA A 57 7.40 -11.77 -11.38
CA ALA A 57 7.55 -12.49 -10.12
C ALA A 57 6.18 -12.88 -9.56
N GLU A 58 6.09 -14.08 -9.04
CA GLU A 58 4.91 -14.56 -8.31
C GLU A 58 5.03 -14.16 -6.84
N ALA A 59 3.98 -13.55 -6.30
CA ALA A 59 3.91 -13.20 -4.89
C ALA A 59 3.18 -14.29 -4.11
N VAL A 60 3.84 -14.84 -3.11
CA VAL A 60 3.27 -15.85 -2.21
C VAL A 60 2.99 -15.22 -0.85
N TYR A 61 1.74 -15.33 -0.39
CA TYR A 61 1.34 -14.84 0.92
C TYR A 61 1.67 -15.85 2.02
N THR A 62 2.16 -15.36 3.15
CA THR A 62 2.34 -16.15 4.36
C THR A 62 1.69 -15.46 5.57
N GLU A 63 1.16 -16.24 6.52
CA GLU A 63 0.57 -15.74 7.76
C GLU A 63 1.60 -15.55 8.90
N LEU A 64 2.89 -15.73 8.59
CA LEU A 64 3.94 -15.56 9.58
C LEU A 64 4.02 -14.10 10.07
N LEU A 65 4.18 -13.93 11.37
CA LEU A 65 4.51 -12.64 11.97
C LEU A 65 6.00 -12.37 11.73
N VAL A 66 6.31 -11.45 10.83
CA VAL A 66 7.67 -11.18 10.35
C VAL A 66 8.32 -10.00 11.06
N ALA A 67 7.55 -8.91 11.30
CA ALA A 67 8.11 -7.71 11.87
C ALA A 67 7.13 -7.05 12.84
N ASP A 68 7.67 -6.40 13.86
CA ASP A 68 6.99 -5.42 14.71
C ASP A 68 7.33 -4.03 14.18
N TYR A 69 6.30 -3.24 13.85
CA TYR A 69 6.46 -1.96 13.19
C TYR A 69 6.13 -0.80 14.13
N GLU A 70 7.14 0.02 14.39
CA GLU A 70 6.98 1.32 15.07
C GLU A 70 6.67 2.41 14.03
N GLY A 71 5.56 3.13 14.24
CA GLY A 71 5.19 4.28 13.42
C GLY A 71 6.10 5.50 13.64
N GLY A 72 5.93 6.55 12.82
CA GLY A 72 6.69 7.82 12.95
C GLY A 72 8.00 7.86 12.18
N GLY A 73 8.20 6.93 11.23
CA GLY A 73 9.40 6.87 10.42
C GLY A 73 9.54 7.99 9.37
N PHE A 74 10.63 7.93 8.61
CA PHE A 74 11.02 8.92 7.59
C PHE A 74 9.90 9.28 6.60
N SER A 75 9.12 8.31 6.14
CA SER A 75 8.04 8.50 5.17
C SER A 75 6.84 9.31 5.71
N GLU A 76 6.72 9.45 7.04
CA GLU A 76 5.55 10.07 7.68
C GLU A 76 5.69 11.57 7.90
N THR A 77 6.86 12.17 7.66
CA THR A 77 7.04 13.63 7.76
C THR A 77 6.17 14.35 6.71
N LYS A 78 5.73 15.59 7.00
CA LYS A 78 4.88 16.36 6.07
C LYS A 78 5.51 16.55 4.69
N GLU A 79 6.82 16.79 4.66
CA GLU A 79 7.59 16.96 3.43
C GLU A 79 7.63 15.66 2.63
N ASN A 80 7.97 14.55 3.27
CA ASN A 80 8.07 13.25 2.62
C ASN A 80 6.71 12.71 2.18
N ARG A 81 5.62 13.04 2.85
CA ARG A 81 4.26 12.70 2.40
C ARG A 81 3.95 13.31 1.03
N ARG A 82 4.33 14.59 0.80
CA ARG A 82 4.13 15.24 -0.51
C ARG A 82 4.97 14.58 -1.60
N VAL A 83 6.25 14.32 -1.31
CA VAL A 83 7.14 13.58 -2.23
C VAL A 83 6.57 12.20 -2.52
N SER A 84 6.15 11.48 -1.49
CA SER A 84 5.52 10.16 -1.58
C SER A 84 4.28 10.14 -2.49
N GLU A 85 3.42 11.16 -2.42
CA GLU A 85 2.24 11.27 -3.30
C GLU A 85 2.64 11.48 -4.76
N GLN A 86 3.63 12.33 -5.04
CA GLN A 86 4.13 12.57 -6.39
C GLN A 86 4.78 11.30 -6.98
N GLU A 87 5.63 10.66 -6.20
CA GLU A 87 6.29 9.41 -6.60
C GLU A 87 5.27 8.29 -6.84
N HIS A 88 4.26 8.18 -5.97
CA HIS A 88 3.18 7.20 -6.15
C HIS A 88 2.43 7.43 -7.47
N GLU A 89 2.11 8.67 -7.80
CA GLU A 89 1.41 8.99 -9.05
C GLU A 89 2.27 8.65 -10.27
N GLU A 90 3.56 8.96 -10.23
CA GLU A 90 4.49 8.64 -11.31
C GLU A 90 4.64 7.13 -11.49
N ILE A 91 4.92 6.41 -10.40
CA ILE A 91 5.15 4.97 -10.40
C ILE A 91 3.89 4.23 -10.88
N THR A 92 2.72 4.57 -10.33
CA THR A 92 1.48 3.91 -10.74
C THR A 92 1.13 4.16 -12.21
N LYS A 93 1.36 5.36 -12.72
CA LYS A 93 1.18 5.64 -14.16
C LYS A 93 2.14 4.83 -15.04
N ARG A 94 3.37 4.62 -14.59
CA ARG A 94 4.38 3.84 -15.31
C ARG A 94 3.97 2.37 -15.44
N TYR A 95 3.57 1.72 -14.34
CA TYR A 95 3.31 0.27 -14.31
C TYR A 95 1.86 -0.11 -14.66
N LEU A 96 0.89 0.69 -14.28
CA LEU A 96 -0.53 0.40 -14.47
C LEU A 96 -1.15 1.11 -15.69
N GLY A 97 -0.51 2.20 -16.14
CA GLY A 97 -1.04 3.06 -17.19
C GLY A 97 -2.06 4.08 -16.68
N ARG A 98 -2.22 5.18 -17.43
CA ARG A 98 -3.06 6.33 -17.04
C ARG A 98 -4.53 5.96 -16.86
N GLU A 99 -5.06 5.11 -17.72
CA GLU A 99 -6.48 4.72 -17.72
C GLU A 99 -6.85 3.97 -16.44
N LYS A 100 -6.09 2.95 -16.05
CA LYS A 100 -6.32 2.21 -14.81
C LYS A 100 -6.16 3.10 -13.58
N VAL A 101 -5.16 4.00 -13.58
CA VAL A 101 -4.95 4.96 -12.48
C VAL A 101 -6.16 5.87 -12.31
N LEU A 102 -6.72 6.43 -13.40
CA LEU A 102 -7.93 7.25 -13.34
C LEU A 102 -9.14 6.47 -12.81
N ARG A 103 -9.33 5.25 -13.30
CA ARG A 103 -10.39 4.36 -12.83
C ARG A 103 -10.26 4.07 -11.33
N TYR A 104 -9.06 3.76 -10.84
CA TYR A 104 -8.83 3.47 -9.42
C TYR A 104 -8.95 4.72 -8.55
N LYS A 105 -8.52 5.90 -9.03
CA LYS A 105 -8.79 7.17 -8.36
C LYS A 105 -10.29 7.40 -8.18
N ALA A 106 -11.09 7.15 -9.22
CA ALA A 106 -12.54 7.27 -9.14
C ALA A 106 -13.14 6.28 -8.10
N VAL A 107 -12.72 5.03 -8.11
CA VAL A 107 -13.15 4.03 -7.12
C VAL A 107 -12.80 4.47 -5.70
N MET A 108 -11.58 4.97 -5.48
CA MET A 108 -11.14 5.46 -4.16
C MET A 108 -11.97 6.64 -3.69
N LEU A 109 -12.33 7.55 -4.59
CA LEU A 109 -13.18 8.70 -4.29
C LEU A 109 -14.62 8.27 -3.95
N LEU A 110 -15.21 7.38 -4.76
CA LEU A 110 -16.55 6.84 -4.54
C LEU A 110 -16.69 6.05 -3.22
N THR A 111 -15.63 5.37 -2.82
CA THR A 111 -15.60 4.64 -1.53
C THR A 111 -15.30 5.54 -0.33
N LEU A 112 -15.25 6.87 -0.52
CA LEU A 112 -14.93 7.86 0.53
C LEU A 112 -13.62 7.54 1.28
N GLN A 113 -12.69 6.87 0.61
CA GLN A 113 -11.45 6.46 1.24
C GLN A 113 -10.66 7.65 1.83
N PRO A 114 -10.52 8.82 1.15
CA PRO A 114 -9.82 9.97 1.74
C PRO A 114 -10.44 10.47 3.03
N VAL A 115 -11.79 10.45 3.12
CA VAL A 115 -12.53 10.85 4.32
C VAL A 115 -12.31 9.82 5.44
N ARG A 116 -12.37 8.54 5.11
CA ARG A 116 -12.13 7.45 6.07
C ARG A 116 -10.72 7.49 6.63
N THR A 117 -9.71 7.79 5.80
CA THR A 117 -8.32 7.94 6.24
C THR A 117 -8.18 9.12 7.20
N LYS A 118 -8.71 10.30 6.84
CA LYS A 118 -8.68 11.48 7.72
C LYS A 118 -9.38 11.23 9.06
N LEU A 119 -10.49 10.51 9.08
CA LEU A 119 -11.19 10.15 10.32
C LEU A 119 -10.37 9.17 11.18
N ALA A 120 -9.68 8.21 10.54
CA ALA A 120 -8.84 7.24 11.24
C ALA A 120 -7.57 7.87 11.82
N GLU A 121 -7.00 8.87 11.16
CA GLU A 121 -5.79 9.60 11.58
C GLU A 121 -6.08 10.75 12.56
N SER A 122 -7.33 11.17 12.71
CA SER A 122 -7.71 12.27 13.60
C SER A 122 -7.68 11.83 15.05
N GLU A 123 -6.88 12.46 15.89
CA GLU A 123 -6.83 12.21 17.34
C GLU A 123 -8.21 12.29 18.01
N LYS A 124 -9.08 13.18 17.53
CA LYS A 124 -10.42 13.39 18.07
C LYS A 124 -11.43 12.31 17.67
N TYR A 125 -11.32 11.77 16.45
CA TYR A 125 -12.35 10.89 15.86
C TYR A 125 -11.90 9.44 15.66
N ALA A 126 -10.60 9.15 15.75
CA ALA A 126 -10.05 7.81 15.51
C ALA A 126 -10.70 6.73 16.40
N GLY A 127 -10.89 7.02 17.69
CA GLY A 127 -11.50 6.06 18.62
C GLY A 127 -12.93 5.70 18.24
N THR A 128 -13.76 6.70 17.90
CA THR A 128 -15.16 6.50 17.49
C THR A 128 -15.24 5.81 16.13
N TYR A 129 -14.42 6.23 15.17
CA TYR A 129 -14.33 5.61 13.85
C TYR A 129 -13.97 4.12 13.94
N ASN A 130 -12.95 3.77 14.72
CA ASN A 130 -12.54 2.38 14.90
C ASN A 130 -13.60 1.51 15.57
N LYS A 131 -14.34 2.03 16.56
CA LYS A 131 -15.48 1.33 17.18
C LYS A 131 -16.58 1.03 16.17
N VAL A 132 -16.99 2.03 15.38
CA VAL A 132 -18.01 1.89 14.33
C VAL A 132 -17.55 0.89 13.26
N LYS A 133 -16.34 1.02 12.78
CA LYS A 133 -15.73 0.10 11.80
C LYS A 133 -15.76 -1.35 12.31
N THR A 134 -15.32 -1.58 13.55
CA THR A 134 -15.30 -2.91 14.16
C THR A 134 -16.71 -3.48 14.33
N GLY A 135 -17.69 -2.64 14.71
CA GLY A 135 -19.10 -3.03 14.81
C GLY A 135 -19.67 -3.48 13.47
N ILE A 136 -19.42 -2.73 12.40
CA ILE A 136 -19.86 -3.09 11.04
C ILE A 136 -19.22 -4.40 10.59
N TYR A 137 -17.91 -4.59 10.82
CA TYR A 137 -17.22 -5.83 10.48
C TYR A 137 -17.78 -7.05 11.22
N LYS A 138 -18.13 -6.91 12.51
CA LYS A 138 -18.75 -7.99 13.29
C LYS A 138 -20.13 -8.35 12.75
N LEU A 139 -20.93 -7.35 12.37
CA LEU A 139 -22.27 -7.58 11.78
C LEU A 139 -22.20 -8.29 10.42
N LEU A 140 -21.19 -7.94 9.60
CA LEU A 140 -21.00 -8.56 8.27
C LEU A 140 -20.44 -9.99 8.37
N LYS A 141 -19.56 -10.27 9.34
CA LYS A 141 -19.02 -11.63 9.57
C LYS A 141 -19.98 -12.56 10.30
N GLY A 142 -20.90 -12.03 11.10
CA GLY A 142 -21.90 -12.84 11.82
C GLY A 142 -23.05 -13.37 10.95
N LYS A 143 -23.03 -13.12 9.63
CA LYS A 143 -24.03 -13.62 8.66
C LYS A 143 -23.50 -14.75 7.77
N LYS A 144 -22.46 -15.48 8.20
CA LYS A 144 -22.00 -16.71 7.54
C LYS A 144 -22.16 -17.89 8.49
#